data_93d8f5c071cdd7789f4138dd05c0ddb6
#
_entry.id   93d8f5c071cdd7789f4138dd05c0ddb6
#
_cell.length_a   1.000
_cell.length_b   1.000
_cell.length_c   1.000
_cell.angle_alpha   90.00
_cell.angle_beta   90.00
_cell.angle_gamma   90.00
#
_symmetry.space_group_name_H-M   'P 1'
#
loop_
_entity.id
_entity.type
_entity.pdbx_description
1 polymer ?
#
loop_
_entity_poly.entity_id
_entity_poly.type
_entity_poly.pdbx_seq_one_letter_code
_entity_poly.pdbx_strand_id
1 'polypeptide(L)'
;MSLTRREMLIASGAALLGPAVTARLRAGSLAAKKILFFTKSSGFEHPAIHRDGDKLGYAERVLQTIGKEHGFEVVCSKDGGLFAPDKIGEWDAFVFYTTGDLTKSGTDKQTPISEDNLKGFIDRIHAGKAGFVGVHSATDTLGDHRGLGDKDPYTQMIGGQFNGHGAQGPVELFVTDPTFPGATGLKDRFTMTDEWYSQKYQPENLHVILAHDTSTMQKLGNDYARPNYPQTWAKPWGEGRVFHSSMGHREDVWDNPIFQGLVLGGLTWATRQADCDITPNVKKVTPEFQTLQKK
;
A
#
# COMPACT_ATOMS: atom_id res chain seq x y z
N MET A 1 10.66 -50.40 -54.37
CA MET A 1 11.47 -49.15 -54.31
C MET A 1 11.13 -48.49 -52.97
N SER A 2 12.08 -48.51 -52.06
CA SER A 2 11.95 -48.02 -50.71
C SER A 2 12.41 -46.55 -50.69
N LEU A 3 11.53 -45.65 -50.37
CA LEU A 3 11.82 -44.22 -50.21
C LEU A 3 12.63 -44.01 -48.92
N THR A 4 13.69 -43.26 -49.00
CA THR A 4 14.62 -42.99 -47.91
C THR A 4 14.06 -41.93 -46.96
N ARG A 5 14.46 -41.96 -45.68
CA ARG A 5 14.04 -41.01 -44.60
C ARG A 5 14.26 -39.54 -44.90
N ARG A 6 14.88 -39.18 -46.01
CA ARG A 6 15.20 -37.81 -46.42
C ARG A 6 14.13 -37.20 -47.32
N GLU A 7 13.22 -38.00 -47.85
CA GLU A 7 12.16 -37.54 -48.78
C GLU A 7 10.81 -37.32 -48.08
N MET A 8 10.72 -37.63 -46.78
CA MET A 8 9.50 -37.41 -45.95
C MET A 8 9.43 -36.05 -45.24
N LEU A 9 10.39 -35.13 -45.45
CA LEU A 9 10.45 -33.85 -44.73
C LEU A 9 10.17 -32.60 -45.57
N ILE A 10 9.62 -32.74 -46.78
CA ILE A 10 9.32 -31.62 -47.69
C ILE A 10 7.88 -31.63 -48.17
N ALA A 11 6.93 -31.95 -47.32
CA ALA A 11 5.52 -31.84 -47.67
C ALA A 11 4.64 -31.60 -46.44
N SER A 12 4.81 -30.51 -45.75
CA SER A 12 3.79 -29.94 -44.83
C SER A 12 4.29 -28.59 -44.31
N GLY A 13 3.90 -27.49 -44.87
CA GLY A 13 4.27 -26.20 -44.33
C GLY A 13 3.97 -24.99 -45.18
N ALA A 14 2.85 -25.01 -45.91
CA ALA A 14 2.27 -23.74 -46.39
C ALA A 14 1.38 -23.16 -45.28
N ALA A 15 1.97 -22.63 -44.22
CA ALA A 15 1.27 -21.80 -43.26
C ALA A 15 1.16 -20.37 -43.85
N LEU A 16 -0.05 -19.94 -44.04
CA LEU A 16 -0.47 -18.60 -44.39
C LEU A 16 0.16 -17.60 -43.43
N LEU A 17 1.17 -16.86 -43.87
CA LEU A 17 1.67 -15.66 -43.21
C LEU A 17 0.62 -14.56 -43.43
N GLY A 18 -0.34 -14.46 -42.52
CA GLY A 18 -1.11 -13.24 -42.35
C GLY A 18 -0.17 -12.09 -41.97
N PRO A 19 -0.52 -10.84 -42.35
CA PRO A 19 0.34 -9.69 -41.98
C PRO A 19 0.40 -9.61 -40.47
N ALA A 20 1.57 -9.88 -39.89
CA ALA A 20 1.87 -9.57 -38.51
C ALA A 20 1.77 -8.06 -38.36
N VAL A 21 0.63 -7.58 -37.84
CA VAL A 21 0.53 -6.23 -37.33
C VAL A 21 1.48 -6.15 -36.14
N THR A 22 2.70 -5.78 -36.40
CA THR A 22 3.63 -5.33 -35.38
C THR A 22 3.07 -4.02 -34.83
N ALA A 23 2.20 -4.12 -33.82
CA ALA A 23 1.92 -3.00 -32.94
C ALA A 23 3.26 -2.60 -32.35
N ARG A 24 3.95 -1.66 -32.97
CA ARG A 24 5.02 -0.91 -32.34
C ARG A 24 4.34 -0.18 -31.18
N LEU A 25 4.38 -0.81 -30.00
CA LEU A 25 4.27 -0.09 -28.74
C LEU A 25 5.29 1.04 -28.85
N ARG A 26 4.82 2.25 -29.13
CA ARG A 26 5.57 3.44 -28.86
C ARG A 26 5.83 3.42 -27.35
N ALA A 27 6.98 2.92 -26.95
CA ALA A 27 7.59 3.25 -25.69
C ALA A 27 7.98 4.73 -25.77
N GLY A 28 6.99 5.59 -25.75
CA GLY A 28 7.17 6.92 -25.24
C GLY A 28 7.55 6.69 -23.79
N SER A 29 8.76 7.06 -23.39
CA SER A 29 9.16 7.16 -22.00
C SER A 29 8.11 8.04 -21.32
N LEU A 30 7.10 7.40 -20.71
CA LEU A 30 6.24 8.11 -19.76
C LEU A 30 7.20 8.61 -18.69
N ALA A 31 7.20 9.92 -18.43
CA ALA A 31 7.99 10.48 -17.35
C ALA A 31 7.73 9.69 -16.08
N ALA A 32 8.80 9.35 -15.36
CA ALA A 32 8.67 8.61 -14.11
C ALA A 32 7.70 9.34 -13.18
N LYS A 33 6.80 8.58 -12.53
CA LYS A 33 5.88 9.16 -11.54
C LYS A 33 6.66 9.55 -10.30
N LYS A 34 6.50 10.81 -9.85
CA LYS A 34 7.21 11.35 -8.70
C LYS A 34 6.44 11.08 -7.41
N ILE A 35 7.06 10.33 -6.51
CA ILE A 35 6.44 9.82 -5.29
C ILE A 35 7.11 10.44 -4.06
N LEU A 36 6.34 11.04 -3.16
CA LEU A 36 6.84 11.39 -1.83
C LEU A 36 6.64 10.22 -0.88
N PHE A 37 7.73 9.58 -0.45
CA PHE A 37 7.70 8.65 0.68
C PHE A 37 7.94 9.43 1.96
N PHE A 38 6.85 9.69 2.67
CA PHE A 38 6.83 10.50 3.87
C PHE A 38 6.87 9.61 5.11
N THR A 39 7.94 9.76 5.91
CA THR A 39 8.27 8.87 7.04
C THR A 39 8.38 9.62 8.36
N LYS A 40 7.65 10.74 8.50
CA LYS A 40 7.62 11.54 9.71
C LYS A 40 6.98 10.78 10.88
N SER A 41 7.61 10.87 12.06
CA SER A 41 7.10 10.33 13.31
C SER A 41 6.89 11.45 14.32
N SER A 42 5.64 11.63 14.74
CA SER A 42 5.26 12.53 15.85
C SER A 42 4.80 11.73 17.09
N GLY A 43 4.97 10.42 17.03
CA GLY A 43 4.78 9.44 18.08
C GLY A 43 5.96 8.47 18.09
N PHE A 44 5.68 7.17 18.03
CA PHE A 44 6.71 6.13 17.97
C PHE A 44 7.41 6.13 16.60
N GLU A 45 8.73 6.22 16.57
CA GLU A 45 9.49 6.06 15.33
C GLU A 45 9.86 4.59 15.13
N HIS A 46 9.36 3.98 14.07
CA HIS A 46 9.63 2.59 13.73
C HIS A 46 11.08 2.38 13.28
N PRO A 47 11.75 1.27 13.67
CA PRO A 47 13.12 0.99 13.25
C PRO A 47 13.32 1.04 11.73
N ALA A 48 12.38 0.51 10.96
CA ALA A 48 12.47 0.45 9.50
C ALA A 48 12.55 1.84 8.81
N ILE A 49 12.11 2.92 9.48
CA ILE A 49 12.19 4.30 8.97
C ILE A 49 13.17 5.18 9.77
N HIS A 50 13.82 4.61 10.77
CA HIS A 50 14.83 5.34 11.55
C HIS A 50 16.04 5.70 10.67
N ARG A 51 16.49 6.95 10.78
CA ARG A 51 17.65 7.46 10.07
C ARG A 51 18.82 7.64 11.05
N ASP A 52 20.01 7.18 10.64
CA ASP A 52 21.27 7.47 11.30
C ASP A 52 21.94 8.66 10.60
N GLY A 53 21.76 9.85 11.14
CA GLY A 53 22.15 11.11 10.50
C GLY A 53 21.42 11.29 9.17
N ASP A 54 22.18 11.48 8.09
CA ASP A 54 21.64 11.68 6.73
C ASP A 54 21.33 10.37 5.99
N LYS A 55 21.61 9.21 6.58
CA LYS A 55 21.38 7.92 5.95
C LYS A 55 19.91 7.58 5.99
N LEU A 56 19.34 7.27 4.85
CA LEU A 56 17.96 6.82 4.73
C LEU A 56 17.69 5.57 5.59
N GLY A 57 16.48 5.49 6.16
CA GLY A 57 15.98 4.31 6.84
C GLY A 57 15.88 3.10 5.91
N TYR A 58 15.72 1.91 6.50
CA TYR A 58 15.70 0.66 5.73
C TYR A 58 14.59 0.66 4.67
N ALA A 59 13.35 0.90 5.10
CA ALA A 59 12.19 0.98 4.22
C ALA A 59 12.34 2.03 3.10
N GLU A 60 12.98 3.17 3.42
CA GLU A 60 13.22 4.25 2.46
C GLU A 60 14.15 3.80 1.34
N ARG A 61 15.27 3.11 1.67
CA ARG A 61 16.21 2.57 0.66
C ARG A 61 15.55 1.51 -0.21
N VAL A 62 14.78 0.61 0.41
CA VAL A 62 14.09 -0.46 -0.33
C VAL A 62 13.11 0.16 -1.32
N LEU A 63 12.23 1.07 -0.87
CA LEU A 63 11.21 1.65 -1.75
C LEU A 63 11.84 2.51 -2.87
N GLN A 64 12.95 3.23 -2.60
CA GLN A 64 13.69 3.92 -3.66
C GLN A 64 14.21 2.95 -4.72
N THR A 65 14.77 1.82 -4.29
CA THR A 65 15.36 0.83 -5.19
C THR A 65 14.30 0.21 -6.09
N ILE A 66 13.27 -0.40 -5.48
CA ILE A 66 12.20 -1.06 -6.23
C ILE A 66 11.37 -0.06 -7.05
N GLY A 67 11.17 1.15 -6.55
CA GLY A 67 10.46 2.21 -7.26
C GLY A 67 11.17 2.60 -8.55
N LYS A 68 12.50 2.80 -8.49
CA LYS A 68 13.32 3.11 -9.67
C LYS A 68 13.24 2.03 -10.75
N GLU A 69 13.23 0.76 -10.36
CA GLU A 69 13.12 -0.38 -11.28
C GLU A 69 11.76 -0.45 -11.97
N HIS A 70 10.73 0.16 -11.36
CA HIS A 70 9.34 0.13 -11.83
C HIS A 70 8.82 1.50 -12.33
N GLY A 71 9.72 2.45 -12.62
CA GLY A 71 9.35 3.72 -13.25
C GLY A 71 8.79 4.77 -12.28
N PHE A 72 9.13 4.66 -10.99
CA PHE A 72 8.83 5.66 -9.96
C PHE A 72 10.10 6.38 -9.53
N GLU A 73 10.05 7.72 -9.45
CA GLU A 73 11.04 8.53 -8.76
C GLU A 73 10.60 8.71 -7.30
N VAL A 74 11.19 7.97 -6.38
CA VAL A 74 10.84 8.02 -4.96
C VAL A 74 11.76 8.97 -4.21
N VAL A 75 11.18 10.04 -3.65
CA VAL A 75 11.85 10.99 -2.77
C VAL A 75 11.42 10.71 -1.33
N CYS A 76 12.36 10.39 -0.46
CA CYS A 76 12.11 10.09 0.94
C CYS A 76 12.30 11.34 1.79
N SER A 77 11.33 11.70 2.60
CA SER A 77 11.41 12.88 3.48
C SER A 77 10.60 12.71 4.76
N LYS A 78 11.02 13.46 5.80
CA LYS A 78 10.29 13.65 7.05
C LYS A 78 9.82 15.11 7.21
N ASP A 79 10.14 15.99 6.23
CA ASP A 79 9.87 17.42 6.26
C ASP A 79 8.43 17.73 5.82
N GLY A 80 7.58 18.14 6.76
CA GLY A 80 6.22 18.59 6.49
C GLY A 80 6.10 19.88 5.64
N GLY A 81 7.20 20.60 5.45
CA GLY A 81 7.25 21.76 4.55
C GLY A 81 7.05 21.39 3.07
N LEU A 82 7.19 20.11 2.69
CA LEU A 82 6.90 19.62 1.34
C LEU A 82 5.41 19.60 0.98
N PHE A 83 4.54 19.79 1.97
CA PHE A 83 3.09 19.90 1.77
C PHE A 83 2.63 21.34 1.49
N ALA A 84 3.55 22.32 1.43
CA ALA A 84 3.22 23.69 1.09
C ALA A 84 2.61 23.83 -0.31
N PRO A 85 1.71 24.80 -0.55
CA PRO A 85 0.97 24.92 -1.81
C PRO A 85 1.83 25.03 -3.08
N ASP A 86 3.04 25.59 -2.93
CA ASP A 86 4.02 25.74 -4.01
C ASP A 86 4.83 24.45 -4.31
N LYS A 87 4.78 23.46 -3.41
CA LYS A 87 5.55 22.21 -3.50
C LYS A 87 4.67 20.95 -3.70
N ILE A 88 3.51 20.93 -3.05
CA ILE A 88 2.66 19.73 -3.04
C ILE A 88 2.23 19.27 -4.45
N GLY A 89 2.23 20.21 -5.40
CA GLY A 89 1.89 19.96 -6.81
C GLY A 89 2.87 19.07 -7.55
N GLU A 90 4.09 18.90 -7.04
CA GLU A 90 5.14 18.10 -7.67
C GLU A 90 4.90 16.57 -7.59
N TRP A 91 4.05 16.11 -6.67
CA TRP A 91 3.89 14.71 -6.35
C TRP A 91 2.70 14.08 -7.08
N ASP A 92 2.95 12.96 -7.78
CA ASP A 92 1.89 12.11 -8.38
C ASP A 92 1.22 11.21 -7.34
N ALA A 93 1.96 10.81 -6.29
CA ALA A 93 1.40 10.08 -5.14
C ALA A 93 2.23 10.31 -3.87
N PHE A 94 1.59 10.01 -2.74
CA PHE A 94 2.19 10.02 -1.41
C PHE A 94 2.17 8.60 -0.84
N VAL A 95 3.31 8.16 -0.31
CA VAL A 95 3.42 6.95 0.51
C VAL A 95 3.66 7.40 1.95
N PHE A 96 2.80 6.99 2.87
CA PHE A 96 2.95 7.31 4.30
C PHE A 96 3.34 6.07 5.09
N TYR A 97 4.44 6.19 5.82
CA TYR A 97 4.80 5.33 6.93
C TYR A 97 5.08 6.24 8.13
N THR A 98 4.02 6.65 8.79
CA THR A 98 4.00 7.75 9.76
C THR A 98 3.32 7.34 11.05
N THR A 99 3.55 8.08 12.15
CA THR A 99 2.85 7.92 13.42
C THR A 99 2.56 9.27 14.06
N GLY A 100 1.49 9.34 14.85
CA GLY A 100 1.19 10.48 15.72
C GLY A 100 0.56 11.67 15.00
N ASP A 101 0.54 12.80 15.69
CA ASP A 101 0.01 14.07 15.13
C ASP A 101 1.07 14.76 14.27
N LEU A 102 0.96 14.62 12.96
CA LEU A 102 1.90 15.19 11.99
C LEU A 102 1.91 16.72 11.97
N THR A 103 0.96 17.38 12.63
CA THR A 103 0.92 18.84 12.77
C THR A 103 1.77 19.33 13.95
N LYS A 104 2.41 18.41 14.67
CA LYS A 104 3.29 18.70 15.81
C LYS A 104 4.74 18.34 15.50
N SER A 105 5.65 18.96 16.25
CA SER A 105 7.05 18.52 16.27
C SER A 105 7.10 17.09 16.77
N GLY A 106 7.74 16.22 15.99
CA GLY A 106 7.85 14.81 16.29
C GLY A 106 9.16 14.43 16.95
N THR A 107 9.28 13.14 17.22
CA THR A 107 10.52 12.50 17.70
C THR A 107 11.68 12.67 16.71
N ASP A 108 11.36 12.79 15.43
CA ASP A 108 12.30 13.02 14.33
C ASP A 108 12.78 14.48 14.23
N LYS A 109 12.22 15.40 15.03
CA LYS A 109 12.55 16.84 15.06
C LYS A 109 12.43 17.56 13.71
N GLN A 110 11.71 16.98 12.75
CA GLN A 110 11.49 17.56 11.43
C GLN A 110 10.29 18.52 11.43
N THR A 111 10.23 19.41 10.45
CA THR A 111 9.13 20.36 10.27
C THR A 111 7.78 19.66 10.28
N PRO A 112 6.81 20.09 11.11
CA PRO A 112 5.44 19.57 11.06
C PRO A 112 4.71 20.02 9.78
N ILE A 113 3.64 19.32 9.42
CA ILE A 113 2.69 19.80 8.42
C ILE A 113 1.80 20.85 9.09
N SER A 114 1.63 22.03 8.50
CA SER A 114 0.64 22.98 9.04
C SER A 114 -0.80 22.46 8.84
N GLU A 115 -1.74 22.93 9.64
CA GLU A 115 -3.16 22.53 9.53
C GLU A 115 -3.71 22.81 8.11
N ASP A 116 -3.39 23.97 7.54
CA ASP A 116 -3.82 24.36 6.19
C ASP A 116 -3.21 23.45 5.13
N ASN A 117 -1.92 23.10 5.28
CA ASN A 117 -1.24 22.21 4.35
C ASN A 117 -1.77 20.76 4.46
N LEU A 118 -2.11 20.30 5.67
CA LEU A 118 -2.75 19.01 5.89
C LEU A 118 -4.12 18.96 5.20
N LYS A 119 -4.93 20.02 5.36
CA LYS A 119 -6.19 20.12 4.65
C LYS A 119 -5.98 20.14 3.15
N GLY A 120 -5.05 20.92 2.63
CA GLY A 120 -4.72 20.97 1.20
C GLY A 120 -4.26 19.63 0.64
N PHE A 121 -3.53 18.84 1.42
CA PHE A 121 -3.15 17.48 1.06
C PHE A 121 -4.36 16.55 0.93
N ILE A 122 -5.25 16.53 1.92
CA ILE A 122 -6.45 15.68 1.91
C ILE A 122 -7.38 16.08 0.75
N ASP A 123 -7.56 17.38 0.51
CA ASP A 123 -8.34 17.92 -0.61
C ASP A 123 -7.72 17.53 -1.97
N ARG A 124 -6.38 17.51 -2.07
CA ARG A 124 -5.67 17.12 -3.29
C ARG A 124 -5.91 15.65 -3.64
N ILE A 125 -5.86 14.75 -2.63
CA ILE A 125 -6.19 13.33 -2.83
C ILE A 125 -7.66 13.21 -3.22
N HIS A 126 -8.57 13.90 -2.51
CA HIS A 126 -10.01 13.86 -2.81
C HIS A 126 -10.33 14.31 -4.24
N ALA A 127 -9.62 15.31 -4.75
CA ALA A 127 -9.77 15.79 -6.12
C ALA A 127 -9.11 14.90 -7.19
N GLY A 128 -8.54 13.76 -6.81
CA GLY A 128 -7.87 12.82 -7.73
C GLY A 128 -6.59 13.35 -8.38
N LYS A 129 -6.01 14.42 -7.82
CA LYS A 129 -4.79 15.07 -8.33
C LYS A 129 -3.50 14.36 -7.92
N ALA A 130 -3.59 13.43 -6.97
CA ALA A 130 -2.52 12.54 -6.54
C ALA A 130 -3.11 11.25 -5.96
N GLY A 131 -2.32 10.16 -5.95
CA GLY A 131 -2.66 8.92 -5.26
C GLY A 131 -2.17 8.91 -3.82
N PHE A 132 -2.70 7.97 -3.01
CA PHE A 132 -2.26 7.76 -1.64
C PHE A 132 -2.02 6.27 -1.35
N VAL A 133 -0.91 5.97 -0.69
CA VAL A 133 -0.53 4.63 -0.21
C VAL A 133 -0.15 4.74 1.25
N GLY A 134 -0.88 4.07 2.12
CA GLY A 134 -0.53 3.92 3.53
C GLY A 134 0.19 2.60 3.79
N VAL A 135 1.21 2.62 4.63
CA VAL A 135 1.96 1.44 5.06
C VAL A 135 1.96 1.37 6.58
N HIS A 136 1.71 0.20 7.11
CA HIS A 136 1.79 -0.15 8.53
C HIS A 136 1.13 0.90 9.44
N SER A 137 1.91 1.70 10.15
CA SER A 137 1.46 2.69 11.13
C SER A 137 0.79 3.92 10.51
N ALA A 138 0.62 3.99 9.19
CA ALA A 138 -0.16 5.06 8.61
C ALA A 138 -1.60 5.15 9.16
N THR A 139 -2.16 4.07 9.73
CA THR A 139 -3.44 4.08 10.45
C THR A 139 -3.33 4.51 11.92
N ASP A 140 -2.11 4.64 12.46
CA ASP A 140 -1.81 5.24 13.78
C ASP A 140 -1.31 6.68 13.63
N THR A 141 -1.91 7.41 12.72
CA THR A 141 -1.54 8.77 12.33
C THR A 141 -2.76 9.68 12.41
N LEU A 142 -2.58 10.88 12.99
CA LEU A 142 -3.64 11.89 13.19
C LEU A 142 -4.78 11.35 14.07
N GLY A 143 -5.98 11.25 13.60
CA GLY A 143 -7.13 10.62 14.26
C GLY A 143 -7.18 10.79 15.79
N ASP A 144 -6.87 9.71 16.52
CA ASP A 144 -6.86 9.71 17.99
C ASP A 144 -5.82 10.65 18.58
N HIS A 145 -4.67 10.82 17.95
CA HIS A 145 -3.62 11.73 18.42
C HIS A 145 -4.06 13.19 18.43
N ARG A 146 -5.15 13.49 17.71
CA ARG A 146 -5.80 14.83 17.68
C ARG A 146 -7.13 14.85 18.45
N GLY A 147 -7.52 13.72 19.07
CA GLY A 147 -8.80 13.58 19.75
C GLY A 147 -10.02 13.54 18.82
N LEU A 148 -9.82 13.30 17.52
CA LEU A 148 -10.88 13.28 16.51
C LEU A 148 -11.33 11.85 16.16
N GLY A 149 -10.46 10.85 16.37
CA GLY A 149 -10.74 9.45 16.07
C GLY A 149 -11.15 9.22 14.62
N ASP A 150 -12.23 8.47 14.43
CA ASP A 150 -12.82 8.18 13.13
C ASP A 150 -13.47 9.39 12.41
N LYS A 151 -13.61 10.53 13.10
CA LYS A 151 -14.10 11.78 12.50
C LYS A 151 -12.98 12.59 11.83
N ASP A 152 -11.71 12.23 12.06
CA ASP A 152 -10.59 12.89 11.39
C ASP A 152 -10.65 12.63 9.88
N PRO A 153 -10.58 13.67 9.03
CA PRO A 153 -10.63 13.50 7.58
C PRO A 153 -9.54 12.58 7.01
N TYR A 154 -8.36 12.54 7.65
CA TYR A 154 -7.30 11.62 7.25
C TYR A 154 -7.67 10.16 7.58
N THR A 155 -8.22 9.90 8.78
CA THR A 155 -8.71 8.57 9.17
C THR A 155 -9.80 8.08 8.22
N GLN A 156 -10.71 8.96 7.82
CA GLN A 156 -11.74 8.64 6.83
C GLN A 156 -11.14 8.37 5.44
N MET A 157 -10.13 9.13 5.05
CA MET A 157 -9.41 8.98 3.79
C MET A 157 -8.71 7.62 3.73
N ILE A 158 -7.85 7.29 4.71
CA ILE A 158 -7.09 6.03 4.73
C ILE A 158 -7.98 4.81 4.95
N GLY A 159 -9.11 4.96 5.64
CA GLY A 159 -10.07 3.90 5.88
C GLY A 159 -9.66 2.92 6.99
N GLY A 160 -8.89 3.38 7.96
CA GLY A 160 -8.48 2.59 9.13
C GLY A 160 -8.06 3.47 10.29
N GLN A 161 -8.35 3.00 11.52
CA GLN A 161 -7.87 3.62 12.76
C GLN A 161 -7.30 2.54 13.66
N PHE A 162 -6.05 2.70 14.01
CA PHE A 162 -5.33 1.81 14.92
C PHE A 162 -6.05 1.66 16.27
N ASN A 163 -6.07 0.43 16.81
CA ASN A 163 -6.63 0.10 18.11
C ASN A 163 -5.58 -0.42 19.09
N GLY A 164 -4.64 -1.22 18.57
CA GLY A 164 -3.62 -1.90 19.35
C GLY A 164 -2.97 -3.01 18.53
N HIS A 165 -1.96 -3.61 19.11
CA HIS A 165 -1.29 -4.78 18.56
C HIS A 165 -0.83 -5.72 19.67
N GLY A 166 -0.62 -6.98 19.33
CA GLY A 166 0.01 -7.97 20.20
C GLY A 166 1.50 -8.17 19.86
N ALA A 167 2.03 -9.33 20.20
CA ALA A 167 3.40 -9.69 19.84
C ALA A 167 3.54 -9.88 18.32
N GLN A 168 4.74 -9.60 17.81
CA GLN A 168 5.10 -9.96 16.43
C GLN A 168 5.07 -11.49 16.26
N GLY A 169 4.61 -11.95 15.11
CA GLY A 169 4.57 -13.39 14.86
C GLY A 169 3.99 -13.77 13.51
N PRO A 170 4.07 -15.04 13.14
CA PRO A 170 3.52 -15.55 11.91
C PRO A 170 1.99 -15.58 11.96
N VAL A 171 1.37 -15.04 10.91
CA VAL A 171 -0.08 -15.00 10.71
C VAL A 171 -0.39 -15.46 9.30
N GLU A 172 -1.45 -16.25 9.14
CA GLU A 172 -1.99 -16.60 7.84
C GLU A 172 -2.88 -15.46 7.32
N LEU A 173 -2.67 -15.10 6.07
CA LEU A 173 -3.45 -14.09 5.36
C LEU A 173 -4.25 -14.74 4.23
N PHE A 174 -5.53 -14.37 4.10
CA PHE A 174 -6.35 -14.71 2.95
C PHE A 174 -6.13 -13.72 1.82
N VAL A 175 -5.96 -14.19 0.59
CA VAL A 175 -6.03 -13.38 -0.62
C VAL A 175 -7.49 -13.30 -1.05
N THR A 176 -8.12 -12.15 -0.86
CA THR A 176 -9.55 -11.96 -1.16
C THR A 176 -9.80 -11.36 -2.53
N ASP A 177 -8.77 -10.70 -3.12
CA ASP A 177 -8.76 -10.30 -4.53
C ASP A 177 -7.39 -10.56 -5.17
N PRO A 178 -7.22 -11.69 -5.89
CA PRO A 178 -5.98 -12.00 -6.62
C PRO A 178 -5.86 -11.21 -7.94
N THR A 179 -6.83 -10.38 -8.31
CA THR A 179 -6.80 -9.58 -9.55
C THR A 179 -6.23 -8.18 -9.33
N PHE A 180 -6.18 -7.73 -8.08
CA PHE A 180 -5.60 -6.43 -7.75
C PHE A 180 -4.11 -6.37 -8.15
N PRO A 181 -3.61 -5.25 -8.71
CA PRO A 181 -2.21 -5.08 -9.04
C PRO A 181 -1.31 -5.41 -7.83
N GLY A 182 -0.32 -6.28 -8.05
CA GLY A 182 0.59 -6.77 -6.99
C GLY A 182 0.09 -7.98 -6.18
N ALA A 183 -1.20 -8.36 -6.29
CA ALA A 183 -1.73 -9.60 -5.71
C ALA A 183 -1.79 -10.75 -6.72
N THR A 184 -1.63 -10.44 -8.02
CA THR A 184 -1.70 -11.43 -9.10
C THR A 184 -0.64 -12.53 -8.92
N GLY A 185 -1.10 -13.78 -8.96
CA GLY A 185 -0.24 -14.96 -8.81
C GLY A 185 0.03 -15.35 -7.36
N LEU A 186 -0.49 -14.62 -6.38
CA LEU A 186 -0.47 -15.08 -4.99
C LEU A 186 -1.38 -16.31 -4.83
N LYS A 187 -0.99 -17.22 -3.92
CA LYS A 187 -1.85 -18.33 -3.49
C LYS A 187 -3.02 -17.77 -2.68
N ASP A 188 -4.12 -18.50 -2.60
CA ASP A 188 -5.32 -18.13 -1.83
C ASP A 188 -5.01 -17.77 -0.37
N ARG A 189 -3.90 -18.30 0.15
CA ARG A 189 -3.38 -18.05 1.50
C ARG A 189 -1.86 -18.06 1.50
N PHE A 190 -1.26 -17.26 2.39
CA PHE A 190 0.16 -17.33 2.71
C PHE A 190 0.41 -16.88 4.14
N THR A 191 1.53 -17.31 4.70
CA THR A 191 1.96 -16.90 6.04
C THR A 191 3.02 -15.80 5.94
N MET A 192 2.87 -14.75 6.76
CA MET A 192 3.87 -13.70 6.93
C MET A 192 4.13 -13.47 8.42
N THR A 193 5.37 -13.16 8.78
CA THR A 193 5.72 -12.71 10.14
C THR A 193 5.87 -11.21 10.15
N ASP A 194 5.06 -10.54 10.96
CA ASP A 194 5.12 -9.08 11.14
C ASP A 194 4.53 -8.67 12.49
N GLU A 195 4.41 -7.39 12.75
CA GLU A 195 3.53 -6.81 13.76
C GLU A 195 2.18 -6.50 13.13
N TRP A 196 1.10 -6.96 13.77
CA TRP A 196 -0.24 -6.90 13.18
C TRP A 196 -1.10 -5.88 13.90
N TYR A 197 -1.57 -4.86 13.19
CA TYR A 197 -2.45 -3.86 13.77
C TYR A 197 -3.90 -4.32 13.80
N SER A 198 -4.50 -4.33 14.99
CA SER A 198 -5.95 -4.36 15.14
C SER A 198 -6.51 -2.98 14.83
N GLN A 199 -7.59 -2.92 14.05
CA GLN A 199 -8.24 -1.67 13.66
C GLN A 199 -9.58 -1.53 14.40
N LYS A 200 -9.85 -0.36 15.02
CA LYS A 200 -11.13 -0.06 15.67
C LYS A 200 -12.13 0.64 14.76
N TYR A 201 -11.67 1.19 13.65
CA TYR A 201 -12.49 1.76 12.60
C TYR A 201 -12.02 1.23 11.26
N GLN A 202 -12.95 0.75 10.48
CA GLN A 202 -12.82 0.42 9.07
C GLN A 202 -14.19 0.65 8.42
N PRO A 203 -14.32 1.48 7.37
CA PRO A 203 -15.62 1.78 6.75
C PRO A 203 -16.09 0.68 5.82
N GLU A 204 -17.39 0.71 5.49
CA GLU A 204 -18.03 -0.30 4.64
C GLU A 204 -17.66 -0.21 3.15
N ASN A 205 -17.03 0.88 2.73
CA ASN A 205 -16.62 1.10 1.33
C ASN A 205 -15.20 0.60 1.02
N LEU A 206 -14.65 -0.31 1.82
CA LEU A 206 -13.37 -0.97 1.55
C LEU A 206 -13.52 -2.07 0.49
N HIS A 207 -12.59 -2.07 -0.47
CA HIS A 207 -12.28 -3.22 -1.28
C HIS A 207 -11.08 -3.94 -0.66
N VAL A 208 -11.32 -5.07 -0.03
CA VAL A 208 -10.32 -5.85 0.71
C VAL A 208 -9.55 -6.72 -0.26
N ILE A 209 -8.24 -6.63 -0.22
CA ILE A 209 -7.30 -7.38 -1.05
C ILE A 209 -6.72 -8.55 -0.24
N LEU A 210 -6.37 -8.28 1.02
CA LEU A 210 -5.93 -9.29 1.99
C LEU A 210 -6.72 -9.13 3.29
N ALA A 211 -7.04 -10.26 3.94
CA ALA A 211 -7.67 -10.31 5.25
C ALA A 211 -6.84 -11.16 6.22
N HIS A 212 -6.84 -10.81 7.49
CA HIS A 212 -6.24 -11.62 8.55
C HIS A 212 -7.07 -12.88 8.83
N ASP A 213 -6.40 -14.02 8.96
CA ASP A 213 -6.96 -15.18 9.64
C ASP A 213 -6.72 -15.06 11.15
N THR A 214 -7.69 -14.49 11.86
CA THR A 214 -7.56 -14.24 13.30
C THR A 214 -7.47 -15.51 14.13
N SER A 215 -7.85 -16.67 13.60
CA SER A 215 -7.67 -17.95 14.28
C SER A 215 -6.18 -18.29 14.50
N THR A 216 -5.30 -17.78 13.62
CA THR A 216 -3.85 -17.96 13.72
C THR A 216 -3.17 -16.91 14.61
N MET A 217 -3.87 -15.85 14.98
CA MET A 217 -3.35 -14.69 15.72
C MET A 217 -3.55 -14.79 17.24
N GLN A 218 -4.42 -15.65 17.72
CA GLN A 218 -4.89 -15.71 19.11
C GLN A 218 -3.76 -15.76 20.16
N LYS A 219 -2.68 -16.50 19.84
CA LYS A 219 -1.49 -16.63 20.71
C LYS A 219 -0.63 -15.36 20.75
N LEU A 220 -0.83 -14.41 19.84
CA LEU A 220 -0.05 -13.19 19.75
C LEU A 220 -0.61 -12.06 20.62
N GLY A 221 -1.88 -12.12 21.02
CA GLY A 221 -2.47 -11.13 21.91
C GLY A 221 -4.00 -11.09 21.85
N ASN A 222 -4.58 -10.51 22.90
CA ASN A 222 -6.03 -10.42 23.03
C ASN A 222 -6.68 -9.50 22.01
N ASP A 223 -5.97 -8.53 21.45
CA ASP A 223 -6.47 -7.62 20.41
C ASP A 223 -6.96 -8.36 19.15
N TYR A 224 -6.57 -9.63 19.01
CA TYR A 224 -6.93 -10.48 17.87
C TYR A 224 -8.05 -11.49 18.18
N ALA A 225 -8.62 -11.49 19.38
CA ALA A 225 -9.77 -12.32 19.73
C ALA A 225 -11.06 -11.71 19.15
N ARG A 226 -11.12 -11.60 17.83
CA ARG A 226 -12.20 -11.00 17.03
C ARG A 226 -12.35 -11.75 15.71
N PRO A 227 -13.47 -11.57 14.98
CA PRO A 227 -13.59 -12.09 13.62
C PRO A 227 -12.52 -11.56 12.67
N ASN A 228 -12.34 -12.24 11.53
CA ASN A 228 -11.42 -11.81 10.48
C ASN A 228 -11.73 -10.38 10.03
N TYR A 229 -10.69 -9.62 9.75
CA TYR A 229 -10.81 -8.21 9.39
C TYR A 229 -9.77 -7.84 8.30
N PRO A 230 -10.02 -6.74 7.55
CA PRO A 230 -9.13 -6.29 6.49
C PRO A 230 -7.70 -6.04 6.95
N GLN A 231 -6.73 -6.53 6.17
CA GLN A 231 -5.30 -6.33 6.36
C GLN A 231 -4.75 -5.36 5.30
N THR A 232 -5.06 -5.61 4.01
CA THR A 232 -4.70 -4.75 2.88
C THR A 232 -5.98 -4.41 2.12
N TRP A 233 -6.15 -3.13 1.80
CA TRP A 233 -7.35 -2.65 1.12
C TRP A 233 -7.09 -1.50 0.16
N ALA A 234 -8.02 -1.31 -0.77
CA ALA A 234 -8.16 -0.14 -1.62
C ALA A 234 -9.53 0.50 -1.41
N LYS A 235 -9.63 1.80 -1.60
CA LYS A 235 -10.91 2.52 -1.57
C LYS A 235 -10.85 3.81 -2.37
N PRO A 236 -12.00 4.32 -2.86
CA PRO A 236 -12.09 5.68 -3.39
C PRO A 236 -12.09 6.71 -2.23
N TRP A 237 -11.57 7.88 -2.53
CA TRP A 237 -11.72 9.09 -1.72
C TRP A 237 -12.04 10.27 -2.63
N GLY A 238 -13.33 10.57 -2.84
CA GLY A 238 -13.77 11.40 -3.96
C GLY A 238 -13.32 10.80 -5.29
N GLU A 239 -12.58 11.56 -6.08
CA GLU A 239 -11.96 11.10 -7.32
C GLU A 239 -10.60 10.42 -7.08
N GLY A 240 -10.11 10.44 -5.85
CA GLY A 240 -8.80 9.89 -5.47
C GLY A 240 -8.81 8.39 -5.25
N ARG A 241 -7.60 7.80 -5.29
CA ARG A 241 -7.33 6.38 -5.08
C ARG A 241 -6.46 6.21 -3.84
N VAL A 242 -6.95 5.47 -2.86
CA VAL A 242 -6.31 5.22 -1.58
C VAL A 242 -6.07 3.73 -1.39
N PHE A 243 -4.82 3.35 -1.22
CA PHE A 243 -4.40 1.98 -0.88
C PHE A 243 -3.78 1.98 0.51
N HIS A 244 -3.97 0.91 1.26
CA HIS A 244 -3.28 0.67 2.53
C HIS A 244 -2.92 -0.79 2.71
N SER A 245 -1.73 -1.06 3.29
CA SER A 245 -1.33 -2.36 3.81
C SER A 245 -0.82 -2.21 5.23
N SER A 246 -1.37 -3.00 6.17
CA SER A 246 -0.93 -2.99 7.57
C SER A 246 0.41 -3.73 7.80
N MET A 247 1.01 -4.36 6.77
CA MET A 247 2.36 -4.92 6.81
C MET A 247 3.43 -3.83 6.76
N GLY A 248 4.66 -4.16 7.15
CA GLY A 248 5.84 -3.33 6.96
C GLY A 248 6.51 -2.85 8.25
N HIS A 249 6.16 -3.40 9.43
CA HIS A 249 6.86 -3.10 10.68
C HIS A 249 8.32 -3.55 10.63
N ARG A 250 8.55 -4.78 10.15
CA ARG A 250 9.86 -5.44 10.17
C ARG A 250 10.64 -5.14 8.89
N GLU A 251 11.98 -5.04 9.02
CA GLU A 251 12.86 -4.86 7.86
C GLU A 251 12.80 -6.04 6.88
N ASP A 252 12.71 -7.28 7.38
CA ASP A 252 12.63 -8.47 6.53
C ASP A 252 11.31 -8.57 5.75
N VAL A 253 10.26 -7.88 6.18
CA VAL A 253 9.02 -7.72 5.39
C VAL A 253 9.27 -6.82 4.19
N TRP A 254 10.09 -5.78 4.32
CA TRP A 254 10.48 -4.91 3.19
C TRP A 254 11.30 -5.64 2.13
N ASP A 255 12.03 -6.71 2.50
CA ASP A 255 12.74 -7.58 1.56
C ASP A 255 11.84 -8.65 0.93
N ASN A 256 10.63 -8.84 1.46
CA ASN A 256 9.73 -9.90 0.98
C ASN A 256 9.09 -9.50 -0.35
N PRO A 257 9.23 -10.33 -1.42
CA PRO A 257 8.70 -9.99 -2.74
C PRO A 257 7.18 -9.87 -2.81
N ILE A 258 6.43 -10.55 -1.91
CA ILE A 258 4.97 -10.40 -1.82
C ILE A 258 4.64 -8.99 -1.36
N PHE A 259 5.28 -8.51 -0.29
CA PHE A 259 5.04 -7.17 0.23
C PHE A 259 5.47 -6.09 -0.77
N GLN A 260 6.66 -6.24 -1.37
CA GLN A 260 7.13 -5.33 -2.42
C GLN A 260 6.15 -5.27 -3.60
N GLY A 261 5.67 -6.43 -4.06
CA GLY A 261 4.66 -6.52 -5.12
C GLY A 261 3.37 -5.79 -4.77
N LEU A 262 2.87 -5.95 -3.54
CA LEU A 262 1.65 -5.27 -3.07
C LEU A 262 1.82 -3.75 -2.99
N VAL A 263 2.94 -3.25 -2.47
CA VAL A 263 3.22 -1.79 -2.39
C VAL A 263 3.36 -1.19 -3.79
N LEU A 264 4.10 -1.86 -4.69
CA LEU A 264 4.23 -1.43 -6.09
C LEU A 264 2.90 -1.48 -6.84
N GLY A 265 2.11 -2.53 -6.63
CA GLY A 265 0.77 -2.65 -7.20
C GLY A 265 -0.16 -1.55 -6.70
N GLY A 266 -0.13 -1.25 -5.40
CA GLY A 266 -0.85 -0.14 -4.79
C GLY A 266 -0.44 1.22 -5.39
N LEU A 267 0.87 1.47 -5.59
CA LEU A 267 1.38 2.66 -6.26
C LEU A 267 0.93 2.75 -7.71
N THR A 268 1.06 1.65 -8.47
CA THR A 268 0.66 1.58 -9.88
C THR A 268 -0.83 1.89 -10.04
N TRP A 269 -1.68 1.34 -9.15
CA TRP A 269 -3.11 1.62 -9.14
C TRP A 269 -3.41 3.05 -8.67
N ALA A 270 -2.79 3.52 -7.58
CA ALA A 270 -3.02 4.86 -7.04
C ALA A 270 -2.61 5.97 -8.00
N THR A 271 -1.55 5.75 -8.80
CA THR A 271 -1.07 6.67 -9.85
C THR A 271 -1.78 6.50 -11.21
N ARG A 272 -2.83 5.67 -11.28
CA ARG A 272 -3.63 5.42 -12.49
C ARG A 272 -2.84 4.80 -13.66
N GLN A 273 -1.75 4.09 -13.37
CA GLN A 273 -0.99 3.32 -14.36
C GLN A 273 -1.60 1.93 -14.59
N ALA A 274 -2.45 1.47 -13.68
CA ALA A 274 -3.29 0.29 -13.81
C ALA A 274 -4.70 0.57 -13.27
N ASP A 275 -5.68 -0.15 -13.80
CA ASP A 275 -7.05 -0.16 -13.31
C ASP A 275 -7.39 -1.52 -12.71
N CYS A 276 -8.29 -1.50 -11.72
CA CYS A 276 -8.86 -2.68 -11.09
C CYS A 276 -10.28 -2.34 -10.63
N ASP A 277 -11.16 -3.32 -10.61
CA ASP A 277 -12.47 -3.20 -9.97
C ASP A 277 -12.28 -3.17 -8.45
N ILE A 278 -12.64 -2.06 -7.84
CA ILE A 278 -12.61 -1.87 -6.38
C ILE A 278 -14.01 -1.74 -5.79
N THR A 279 -15.01 -2.38 -6.41
CA THR A 279 -16.33 -2.49 -5.79
C THR A 279 -16.18 -3.01 -4.37
N PRO A 280 -16.77 -2.33 -3.36
CA PRO A 280 -16.64 -2.72 -1.95
C PRO A 280 -17.02 -4.19 -1.73
N ASN A 281 -16.12 -4.95 -1.11
CA ASN A 281 -16.31 -6.37 -0.85
C ASN A 281 -16.21 -6.74 0.64
N VAL A 282 -15.91 -5.77 1.52
CA VAL A 282 -15.59 -5.99 2.93
C VAL A 282 -16.67 -6.81 3.67
N LYS A 283 -17.96 -6.52 3.44
CA LYS A 283 -19.07 -7.27 4.05
C LYS A 283 -19.17 -8.71 3.54
N LYS A 284 -18.63 -9.00 2.36
CA LYS A 284 -18.62 -10.35 1.79
C LYS A 284 -17.45 -11.18 2.32
N VAL A 285 -16.25 -10.58 2.39
CA VAL A 285 -15.01 -11.32 2.70
C VAL A 285 -14.65 -11.30 4.18
N THR A 286 -15.10 -10.28 4.93
CA THR A 286 -14.91 -10.11 6.37
C THR A 286 -16.21 -9.57 7.00
N PRO A 287 -17.31 -10.33 7.03
CA PRO A 287 -18.66 -9.82 7.33
C PRO A 287 -18.81 -9.17 8.72
N GLU A 288 -18.03 -9.62 9.70
CA GLU A 288 -18.07 -9.13 11.08
C GLU A 288 -16.86 -8.24 11.44
N PHE A 289 -16.22 -7.64 10.45
CA PHE A 289 -14.95 -6.89 10.60
C PHE A 289 -15.00 -5.74 11.61
N GLN A 290 -16.16 -5.18 11.91
CA GLN A 290 -16.33 -4.10 12.89
C GLN A 290 -16.49 -4.61 14.34
N THR A 291 -16.63 -5.92 14.53
CA THR A 291 -16.71 -6.51 15.87
C THR A 291 -15.35 -6.43 16.56
N LEU A 292 -15.28 -5.68 17.64
CA LEU A 292 -14.10 -5.62 18.51
C LEU A 292 -14.30 -6.52 19.72
N GLN A 293 -13.20 -7.03 20.28
CA GLN A 293 -13.26 -7.68 21.57
C GLN A 293 -13.73 -6.68 22.64
N LYS A 294 -14.65 -7.09 23.51
CA LYS A 294 -14.99 -6.32 24.72
C LYS A 294 -13.76 -6.32 25.63
N LYS A 295 -13.25 -5.13 25.92
CA LYS A 295 -12.17 -4.91 26.90
C LYS A 295 -12.66 -5.18 28.31
#